data_463983f9a2edb9b620000dc25943982d
#
_entry.id   463983f9a2edb9b620000dc25943982d
#
_cell.length_a   1.000
_cell.length_b   1.000
_cell.length_c   1.000
_cell.angle_alpha   90.00
_cell.angle_beta   90.00
_cell.angle_gamma   90.00
#
_symmetry.space_group_name_H-M   'P 1'
#
loop_
_entity.id
_entity.type
_entity.pdbx_description
1 polymer ?
#
loop_
_entity_poly.entity_id
_entity_poly.type
_entity_poly.pdbx_seq_one_letter_code
_entity_poly.pdbx_strand_id
1 'polypeptide(L)'
;MKAQTAIDTRQFIQQYFDAWEESVAEKILSYYSDDVVIDVLGVPALLEGKPAVAENFVLPFTRAFPGNVHKILNFIHQGNQVVIEWMFTAVHKGEFSDMPATARTVNVPGCSVYTIEGDQITRGHIYFNGPTLLKQLGAAS
;
A
#
# COMPACT_ATOMS: atom_id res chain seq x y z
N MET A 1 -4.75 -23.59 17.20
CA MET A 1 -4.51 -22.39 16.42
C MET A 1 -3.68 -21.41 17.24
N LYS A 2 -2.66 -20.90 16.63
CA LYS A 2 -1.74 -19.99 17.32
C LYS A 2 -2.35 -18.58 17.38
N ALA A 3 -2.37 -17.98 18.56
CA ALA A 3 -2.81 -16.60 18.69
C ALA A 3 -1.73 -15.68 18.12
N GLN A 4 -2.15 -14.68 17.36
CA GLN A 4 -1.24 -13.72 16.78
C GLN A 4 -0.97 -12.59 17.77
N THR A 5 0.30 -12.30 18.03
CA THR A 5 0.69 -11.23 18.92
C THR A 5 0.91 -9.93 18.16
N ALA A 6 0.93 -8.81 18.87
CA ALA A 6 1.21 -7.50 18.25
C ALA A 6 2.60 -7.48 17.60
N ILE A 7 3.59 -8.17 18.19
CA ILE A 7 4.94 -8.25 17.64
C ILE A 7 4.92 -8.99 16.31
N ASP A 8 4.22 -10.15 16.26
CA ASP A 8 4.13 -10.91 15.02
C ASP A 8 3.39 -10.12 13.95
N THR A 9 2.34 -9.40 14.33
CA THR A 9 1.57 -8.59 13.40
C THR A 9 2.40 -7.44 12.84
N ARG A 10 3.19 -6.78 13.68
CA ARG A 10 4.07 -5.71 13.22
C ARG A 10 5.13 -6.24 12.26
N GLN A 11 5.70 -7.40 12.54
CA GLN A 11 6.66 -8.04 11.67
C GLN A 11 6.03 -8.41 10.33
N PHE A 12 4.80 -8.93 10.35
CA PHE A 12 4.03 -9.22 9.14
C PHE A 12 3.89 -7.96 8.26
N ILE A 13 3.49 -6.86 8.87
CA ILE A 13 3.32 -5.59 8.13
C ILE A 13 4.67 -5.09 7.59
N GLN A 14 5.73 -5.20 8.38
CA GLN A 14 7.06 -4.78 7.91
C GLN A 14 7.49 -5.61 6.69
N GLN A 15 7.26 -6.92 6.73
CA GLN A 15 7.58 -7.79 5.60
C GLN A 15 6.72 -7.46 4.38
N TYR A 16 5.47 -7.12 4.59
CA TYR A 16 4.58 -6.69 3.53
C TYR A 16 5.10 -5.40 2.88
N PHE A 17 5.50 -4.42 3.67
CA PHE A 17 6.09 -3.19 3.12
C PHE A 17 7.44 -3.45 2.45
N ASP A 18 8.23 -4.39 2.95
CA ASP A 18 9.48 -4.79 2.30
C ASP A 18 9.19 -5.38 0.92
N ALA A 19 8.12 -6.13 0.77
CA ALA A 19 7.70 -6.65 -0.54
C ALA A 19 7.35 -5.51 -1.50
N TRP A 20 6.70 -4.45 -1.02
CA TRP A 20 6.43 -3.26 -1.81
C TRP A 20 7.74 -2.59 -2.26
N GLU A 21 8.73 -2.52 -1.39
CA GLU A 21 10.03 -1.93 -1.74
C GLU A 21 10.73 -2.75 -2.83
N GLU A 22 10.65 -4.07 -2.77
CA GLU A 22 11.17 -4.94 -3.81
C GLU A 22 10.41 -4.77 -5.13
N SER A 23 9.16 -4.32 -5.06
CA SER A 23 8.30 -4.05 -6.23
C SER A 23 8.01 -5.30 -7.07
N VAL A 24 7.92 -6.45 -6.41
CA VAL A 24 7.55 -7.70 -7.04
C VAL A 24 6.07 -7.95 -6.75
N ALA A 25 5.24 -7.75 -7.78
CA ALA A 25 3.78 -7.81 -7.61
C ALA A 25 3.30 -9.12 -7.01
N GLU A 26 3.80 -10.26 -7.49
CA GLU A 26 3.40 -11.57 -6.98
C GLU A 26 3.66 -11.71 -5.49
N LYS A 27 4.78 -11.17 -5.02
CA LYS A 27 5.15 -11.24 -3.62
C LYS A 27 4.22 -10.38 -2.77
N ILE A 28 3.89 -9.18 -3.24
CA ILE A 28 2.93 -8.31 -2.56
C ILE A 28 1.57 -9.00 -2.48
N LEU A 29 1.11 -9.55 -3.59
CA LEU A 29 -0.19 -10.21 -3.67
C LEU A 29 -0.28 -11.45 -2.80
N SER A 30 0.85 -12.08 -2.47
CA SER A 30 0.85 -13.25 -1.60
C SER A 30 0.40 -12.93 -0.17
N TYR A 31 0.43 -11.65 0.23
CA TYR A 31 -0.03 -11.23 1.55
C TYR A 31 -1.54 -11.03 1.63
N TYR A 32 -2.25 -11.08 0.50
CA TYR A 32 -3.69 -10.87 0.46
C TYR A 32 -4.43 -12.21 0.36
N SER A 33 -5.63 -12.27 0.95
CA SER A 33 -6.52 -13.40 0.72
C SER A 33 -7.08 -13.32 -0.71
N ASP A 34 -7.55 -14.45 -1.24
CA ASP A 34 -8.11 -14.48 -2.61
C ASP A 34 -9.31 -13.55 -2.76
N ASP A 35 -10.10 -13.41 -1.69
CA ASP A 35 -11.30 -12.58 -1.68
C ASP A 35 -11.07 -11.22 -1.00
N VAL A 36 -9.85 -10.75 -0.96
CA VAL A 36 -9.49 -9.47 -0.34
C VAL A 36 -10.33 -8.32 -0.90
N VAL A 37 -10.64 -7.36 -0.03
CA VAL A 37 -11.32 -6.12 -0.42
C VAL A 37 -10.46 -4.95 0.02
N ILE A 38 -10.07 -4.11 -0.94
CA ILE A 38 -9.24 -2.93 -0.67
C ILE A 38 -10.00 -1.69 -1.12
N ASP A 39 -10.10 -0.72 -0.22
CA ASP A 39 -10.65 0.59 -0.51
C ASP A 39 -9.50 1.60 -0.51
N VAL A 40 -9.18 2.15 -1.67
CA VAL A 40 -8.11 3.12 -1.81
C VAL A 40 -8.73 4.49 -2.02
N LEU A 41 -8.37 5.45 -1.16
CA LEU A 41 -8.88 6.81 -1.29
C LEU A 41 -8.50 7.38 -2.66
N GLY A 42 -9.48 7.87 -3.40
CA GLY A 42 -9.28 8.40 -4.74
C GLY A 42 -9.55 7.40 -5.85
N VAL A 43 -9.68 6.11 -5.53
CA VAL A 43 -10.10 5.10 -6.50
C VAL A 43 -11.62 4.98 -6.39
N PRO A 44 -12.37 5.16 -7.49
CA PRO A 44 -13.83 5.31 -7.41
C PRO A 44 -14.59 4.08 -6.97
N ALA A 45 -14.02 2.89 -7.11
CA ALA A 45 -14.72 1.66 -6.75
C ALA A 45 -13.91 0.83 -5.77
N LEU A 46 -14.59 0.04 -4.94
CA LEU A 46 -13.92 -0.97 -4.12
C LEU A 46 -13.21 -1.97 -5.03
N LEU A 47 -12.02 -2.38 -4.63
CA LEU A 47 -11.27 -3.41 -5.34
C LEU A 47 -11.57 -4.74 -4.66
N GLU A 48 -12.31 -5.61 -5.33
CA GLU A 48 -12.75 -6.87 -4.77
C GLU A 48 -12.04 -8.04 -5.46
N GLY A 49 -11.29 -8.80 -4.66
CA GLY A 49 -10.53 -9.96 -5.13
C GLY A 49 -9.12 -9.58 -5.59
N LYS A 50 -8.23 -10.56 -5.55
CA LYS A 50 -6.83 -10.36 -5.94
C LYS A 50 -6.65 -9.79 -7.34
N PRO A 51 -7.37 -10.26 -8.38
CA PRO A 51 -7.16 -9.69 -9.71
C PRO A 51 -7.44 -8.19 -9.78
N ALA A 52 -8.51 -7.73 -9.14
CA ALA A 52 -8.84 -6.31 -9.12
C ALA A 52 -7.79 -5.50 -8.37
N VAL A 53 -7.32 -6.03 -7.24
CA VAL A 53 -6.27 -5.37 -6.44
C VAL A 53 -4.97 -5.32 -7.23
N ALA A 54 -4.63 -6.38 -7.95
CA ALA A 54 -3.42 -6.41 -8.77
C ALA A 54 -3.48 -5.35 -9.87
N GLU A 55 -4.55 -5.29 -10.64
CA GLU A 55 -4.63 -4.41 -11.79
C GLU A 55 -4.80 -2.94 -11.43
N ASN A 56 -5.53 -2.66 -10.34
CA ASN A 56 -5.94 -1.29 -10.04
C ASN A 56 -5.17 -0.67 -8.89
N PHE A 57 -4.31 -1.41 -8.23
CA PHE A 57 -3.55 -0.90 -7.11
C PHE A 57 -2.07 -1.33 -7.17
N VAL A 58 -1.80 -2.64 -7.09
CA VAL A 58 -0.42 -3.11 -6.96
C VAL A 58 0.41 -2.80 -8.20
N LEU A 59 -0.08 -3.15 -9.38
CA LEU A 59 0.67 -2.94 -10.62
C LEU A 59 0.87 -1.46 -10.96
N PRO A 60 -0.16 -0.59 -10.88
CA PRO A 60 0.06 0.82 -11.14
C PRO A 60 1.11 1.45 -10.24
N PHE A 61 1.08 1.15 -8.95
CA PHE A 61 2.03 1.74 -8.01
C PHE A 61 3.43 1.16 -8.12
N THR A 62 3.58 -0.14 -8.38
CA THR A 62 4.92 -0.73 -8.53
C THR A 62 5.58 -0.30 -9.84
N ARG A 63 4.78 -0.08 -10.88
CA ARG A 63 5.30 0.43 -12.15
C ARG A 63 5.73 1.89 -12.05
N ALA A 64 4.91 2.70 -11.37
CA ALA A 64 5.17 4.13 -11.25
C ALA A 64 6.29 4.41 -10.24
N PHE A 65 6.34 3.66 -9.15
CA PHE A 65 7.21 3.93 -8.01
C PHE A 65 7.99 2.69 -7.58
N PRO A 66 8.82 2.11 -8.46
CA PRO A 66 9.64 0.95 -8.05
C PRO A 66 10.62 1.36 -6.97
N GLY A 67 10.88 0.46 -6.04
CA GLY A 67 11.79 0.73 -4.93
C GLY A 67 11.19 1.62 -3.85
N ASN A 68 9.87 1.81 -3.85
CA ASN A 68 9.21 2.66 -2.86
C ASN A 68 9.43 2.13 -1.44
N VAL A 69 9.45 3.05 -0.48
CA VAL A 69 9.63 2.71 0.93
C VAL A 69 8.45 3.24 1.72
N HIS A 70 7.86 2.38 2.54
CA HIS A 70 6.85 2.79 3.54
C HIS A 70 7.53 2.75 4.90
N LYS A 71 7.89 3.91 5.42
CA LYS A 71 8.45 3.99 6.77
C LYS A 71 7.29 4.02 7.77
N ILE A 72 7.27 3.08 8.70
CA ILE A 72 6.24 3.04 9.74
C ILE A 72 6.50 4.16 10.74
N LEU A 73 5.54 5.07 10.87
CA LEU A 73 5.61 6.19 11.81
C LEU A 73 4.86 5.86 13.09
N ASN A 74 3.75 5.13 12.98
CA ASN A 74 2.94 4.75 14.11
C ASN A 74 2.24 3.44 13.79
N PHE A 75 2.09 2.58 14.78
CA PHE A 75 1.50 1.26 14.61
C PHE A 75 0.56 0.98 15.78
N ILE A 76 -0.71 0.76 15.48
CA ILE A 76 -1.73 0.46 16.47
C ILE A 76 -2.37 -0.87 16.11
N HIS A 77 -2.47 -1.77 17.07
CA HIS A 77 -3.00 -3.11 16.84
C HIS A 77 -4.07 -3.42 17.87
N GLN A 78 -5.22 -3.85 17.39
CA GLN A 78 -6.32 -4.29 18.26
C GLN A 78 -7.07 -5.43 17.58
N GLY A 79 -7.13 -6.59 18.24
CA GLY A 79 -7.80 -7.75 17.67
C GLY A 79 -7.13 -8.18 16.38
N ASN A 80 -7.91 -8.30 15.31
CA ASN A 80 -7.39 -8.65 13.98
C ASN A 80 -7.18 -7.42 13.10
N GLN A 81 -7.26 -6.22 13.67
CA GLN A 81 -7.08 -4.98 12.92
C GLN A 81 -5.81 -4.26 13.31
N VAL A 82 -5.18 -3.64 12.32
CA VAL A 82 -4.00 -2.79 12.54
C VAL A 82 -4.22 -1.48 11.84
N VAL A 83 -3.70 -0.42 12.47
CA VAL A 83 -3.67 0.92 11.88
C VAL A 83 -2.20 1.32 11.79
N ILE A 84 -1.76 1.67 10.59
CA ILE A 84 -0.37 2.04 10.36
C ILE A 84 -0.32 3.43 9.74
N GLU A 85 0.33 4.36 10.42
CA GLU A 85 0.70 5.63 9.80
C GLU A 85 2.09 5.46 9.22
N TRP A 86 2.26 5.84 7.97
CA TRP A 86 3.52 5.64 7.24
C TRP A 86 3.87 6.85 6.40
N MET A 87 5.15 6.94 6.06
CA MET A 87 5.64 7.88 5.07
C MET A 87 6.05 7.09 3.82
N PHE A 88 5.42 7.41 2.71
CA PHE A 88 5.74 6.81 1.41
C PHE A 88 6.79 7.67 0.71
N THR A 89 7.93 7.09 0.45
CA THR A 89 9.03 7.76 -0.26
C THR A 89 9.38 6.97 -1.50
N ALA A 90 9.46 7.64 -2.63
CA ALA A 90 9.74 6.96 -3.90
C ALA A 90 10.22 7.95 -4.95
N VAL A 91 10.79 7.40 -6.03
CA VAL A 91 11.11 8.15 -7.24
C VAL A 91 10.13 7.75 -8.31
N HIS A 92 9.55 8.73 -8.98
CA HIS A 92 8.57 8.52 -10.06
C HIS A 92 9.29 8.09 -11.33
N LYS A 93 9.29 6.79 -11.60
CA LYS A 93 10.04 6.18 -12.72
C LYS A 93 9.16 5.59 -13.80
N GLY A 94 7.85 5.53 -13.61
CA GLY A 94 6.90 5.01 -14.58
C GLY A 94 5.66 5.86 -14.65
N GLU A 95 4.82 5.66 -15.66
CA GLU A 95 3.59 6.42 -15.82
C GLU A 95 2.69 6.26 -14.60
N PHE A 96 2.10 7.36 -14.15
CA PHE A 96 1.13 7.37 -13.05
C PHE A 96 0.04 8.38 -13.38
N SER A 97 -1.23 7.93 -13.34
CA SER A 97 -2.38 8.82 -13.58
C SER A 97 -2.23 9.61 -14.89
N ASP A 98 -1.84 8.92 -15.94
CA ASP A 98 -1.60 9.49 -17.30
C ASP A 98 -0.43 10.47 -17.34
N MET A 99 0.37 10.55 -16.31
CA MET A 99 1.54 11.43 -16.26
C MET A 99 2.79 10.60 -16.51
N PRO A 100 3.60 10.96 -17.53
CA PRO A 100 4.87 10.26 -17.77
C PRO A 100 5.82 10.40 -16.59
N ALA A 101 6.80 9.49 -16.52
CA ALA A 101 7.79 9.52 -15.45
C ALA A 101 8.48 10.88 -15.37
N THR A 102 8.55 11.44 -14.17
CA THR A 102 9.15 12.75 -13.93
C THR A 102 10.53 12.68 -13.30
N ALA A 103 10.94 11.50 -12.84
CA ALA A 103 12.16 11.28 -12.06
C ALA A 103 12.18 12.06 -10.74
N ARG A 104 11.05 12.60 -10.31
CA ARG A 104 10.96 13.34 -9.05
C ARG A 104 10.84 12.40 -7.86
N THR A 105 11.39 12.82 -6.74
CA THR A 105 11.22 12.13 -5.47
C THR A 105 9.97 12.65 -4.79
N VAL A 106 9.15 11.73 -4.26
CA VAL A 106 7.95 12.08 -3.51
C VAL A 106 8.05 11.59 -2.07
N ASN A 107 7.44 12.33 -1.16
CA ASN A 107 7.30 11.99 0.25
C ASN A 107 5.86 12.28 0.65
N VAL A 108 5.06 11.23 0.79
CA VAL A 108 3.63 11.39 1.04
C VAL A 108 3.24 10.60 2.29
N PRO A 109 2.74 11.28 3.32
CA PRO A 109 2.23 10.56 4.49
C PRO A 109 0.90 9.91 4.17
N GLY A 110 0.64 8.79 4.82
CA GLY A 110 -0.62 8.10 4.68
C GLY A 110 -0.92 7.21 5.87
N CYS A 111 -2.04 6.54 5.78
CA CYS A 111 -2.52 5.67 6.83
C CYS A 111 -3.24 4.49 6.20
N SER A 112 -2.96 3.30 6.69
CA SER A 112 -3.67 2.10 6.27
C SER A 112 -4.33 1.45 7.46
N VAL A 113 -5.56 0.95 7.24
CA VAL A 113 -6.27 0.14 8.22
C VAL A 113 -6.47 -1.22 7.57
N TYR A 114 -5.85 -2.25 8.14
CA TYR A 114 -5.94 -3.61 7.61
C TYR A 114 -6.60 -4.54 8.60
N THR A 115 -7.40 -5.47 8.06
CA THR A 115 -7.88 -6.64 8.80
C THR A 115 -7.01 -7.81 8.37
N ILE A 116 -6.42 -8.50 9.33
CA ILE A 116 -5.51 -9.62 9.11
C ILE A 116 -6.12 -10.88 9.71
N GLU A 117 -6.30 -11.90 8.90
CA GLU A 117 -6.85 -13.18 9.31
C GLU A 117 -5.97 -14.28 8.75
N GLY A 118 -5.45 -15.16 9.64
CA GLY A 118 -4.65 -16.29 9.20
C GLY A 118 -3.45 -15.90 8.35
N ASP A 119 -2.71 -14.88 8.78
CA ASP A 119 -1.51 -14.39 8.07
C ASP A 119 -1.80 -13.84 6.66
N GLN A 120 -3.02 -13.37 6.44
CA GLN A 120 -3.39 -12.72 5.19
C GLN A 120 -4.18 -11.45 5.48
N ILE A 121 -3.99 -10.45 4.62
CA ILE A 121 -4.81 -9.24 4.65
C ILE A 121 -6.11 -9.57 3.93
N THR A 122 -7.23 -9.49 4.66
CA THR A 122 -8.55 -9.79 4.08
C THR A 122 -9.31 -8.52 3.71
N ARG A 123 -8.96 -7.40 4.32
CA ARG A 123 -9.61 -6.11 4.06
C ARG A 123 -8.62 -4.99 4.33
N GLY A 124 -8.69 -3.93 3.54
CA GLY A 124 -7.84 -2.77 3.75
C GLY A 124 -8.51 -1.48 3.35
N HIS A 125 -8.22 -0.43 4.09
CA HIS A 125 -8.57 0.95 3.74
C HIS A 125 -7.26 1.73 3.72
N ILE A 126 -6.99 2.39 2.60
CA ILE A 126 -5.75 3.11 2.41
C ILE A 126 -6.06 4.58 2.19
N TYR A 127 -5.54 5.42 3.06
CA TYR A 127 -5.75 6.87 3.04
C TYR A 127 -4.44 7.58 2.79
N PHE A 128 -4.38 8.39 1.77
CA PHE A 128 -3.21 9.24 1.53
C PHE A 128 -3.66 10.51 0.81
N ASN A 129 -2.81 11.53 0.85
CA ASN A 129 -3.14 12.80 0.23
C ASN A 129 -2.77 12.78 -1.25
N GLY A 130 -3.74 12.42 -2.10
CA GLY A 130 -3.54 12.37 -3.55
C GLY A 130 -3.13 13.72 -4.14
N PRO A 131 -3.79 14.83 -3.79
CA PRO A 131 -3.34 16.15 -4.26
C PRO A 131 -1.89 16.47 -3.90
N THR A 132 -1.44 16.10 -2.70
CA THR A 132 -0.04 16.30 -2.31
C THR A 132 0.90 15.49 -3.21
N LEU A 133 0.56 14.24 -3.49
CA LEU A 133 1.34 13.40 -4.40
C LEU A 133 1.45 14.05 -5.78
N LEU A 134 0.31 14.44 -6.36
CA LEU A 134 0.30 15.05 -7.69
C LEU A 134 1.09 16.35 -7.71
N LYS A 135 0.98 17.16 -6.68
CA LYS A 135 1.73 18.42 -6.60
C LYS A 135 3.24 18.15 -6.55
N GLN A 136 3.68 17.14 -5.79
CA GLN A 136 5.09 16.78 -5.73
C GLN A 136 5.59 16.26 -7.08
N LEU A 137 4.73 15.64 -7.86
CA LEU A 137 5.07 15.20 -9.22
C LEU A 137 5.08 16.34 -10.22
N GLY A 138 4.68 17.55 -9.83
CA GLY A 138 4.70 18.71 -10.69
C GLY A 138 3.42 18.91 -11.49
N ALA A 139 2.35 18.20 -11.15
CA ALA A 139 1.06 18.42 -11.80
C ALA A 139 0.50 19.79 -11.41
N ALA A 140 -0.12 20.46 -12.36
CA ALA A 140 -0.79 21.72 -12.07
C ALA A 140 -1.98 21.45 -11.16
N SER A 141 -2.17 22.28 -10.15
CA SER A 141 -3.30 22.20 -9.25
C SER A 141 -4.55 22.78 -9.90
#